data_218a1ecab4536780f66302d6b5d4f281
#
_entry.id   218a1ecab4536780f66302d6b5d4f281
#
_cell.length_a   1.000
_cell.length_b   1.000
_cell.length_c   1.000
_cell.angle_alpha   90.00
_cell.angle_beta   90.00
_cell.angle_gamma   90.00
#
_symmetry.space_group_name_H-M   'P 1'
#
loop_
_entity.id
_entity.type
_entity.pdbx_description
1 polymer ?
#
loop_
_entity_poly.entity_id
_entity_poly.type
_entity_poly.pdbx_seq_one_letter_code
_entity_poly.pdbx_strand_id
1 'polypeptide(L)'
;MNYVAQVLSNSFSVKDTKLVKRLLGSAGFYVDEWNDNGKECLCFYDNEDSAYLCDMNLVYYNGIPIVVTADYNDDEDIYQAIEEYAKVKEEDIDEDLIETQDFFIFLQTQLLDGEAVQVTEVGHEGLRYQSGCGVAITKNKYQWFDLKREMQKFVDENV
;
A
#
# COMPACT_ATOMS: atom_id res chain seq x y z
N MET A 1 25.45 -1.27 7.96
CA MET A 1 24.90 -1.64 6.64
C MET A 1 23.40 -1.49 6.70
N ASN A 2 22.81 -0.76 5.75
CA ASN A 2 21.39 -0.48 5.78
C ASN A 2 20.55 -1.65 5.25
N TYR A 3 19.35 -1.77 5.80
CA TYR A 3 18.35 -2.69 5.27
C TYR A 3 17.89 -2.21 3.88
N VAL A 4 17.89 -3.11 2.92
CA VAL A 4 17.45 -2.84 1.56
C VAL A 4 16.26 -3.76 1.26
N ALA A 5 15.16 -3.19 0.81
CA ALA A 5 13.95 -3.95 0.49
C ALA A 5 13.52 -3.77 -0.96
N GLN A 6 12.91 -4.82 -1.48
CA GLN A 6 12.23 -4.79 -2.78
C GLN A 6 10.78 -5.20 -2.59
N VAL A 7 9.89 -4.44 -3.18
CA VAL A 7 8.44 -4.69 -3.13
C VAL A 7 7.93 -4.94 -4.54
N LEU A 8 7.08 -5.94 -4.70
CA LEU A 8 6.47 -6.25 -5.99
C LEU A 8 5.08 -6.84 -5.79
N SER A 9 4.09 -6.29 -6.48
CA SER A 9 2.74 -6.84 -6.53
C SER A 9 2.53 -7.67 -7.81
N ASN A 10 1.49 -8.52 -7.78
CA ASN A 10 0.91 -9.07 -8.99
C ASN A 10 0.12 -7.98 -9.74
N SER A 11 -0.39 -8.33 -10.90
CA SER A 11 -1.33 -7.51 -11.64
C SER A 11 -2.74 -7.65 -11.06
N PHE A 12 -3.47 -6.54 -10.94
CA PHE A 12 -4.84 -6.52 -10.43
C PHE A 12 -5.63 -5.37 -11.04
N SER A 13 -6.95 -5.41 -10.90
CA SER A 13 -7.85 -4.39 -11.42
C SER A 13 -8.75 -3.83 -10.33
N VAL A 14 -9.01 -2.54 -10.40
CA VAL A 14 -9.76 -1.77 -9.40
C VAL A 14 -10.86 -0.95 -10.06
N LYS A 15 -11.79 -0.45 -9.24
CA LYS A 15 -12.90 0.38 -9.70
C LYS A 15 -12.45 1.75 -10.18
N ASP A 16 -11.55 2.39 -9.45
CA ASP A 16 -11.01 3.72 -9.77
C ASP A 16 -9.48 3.64 -9.90
N THR A 17 -9.04 3.35 -11.11
CA THR A 17 -7.63 3.17 -11.46
C THR A 17 -6.80 4.42 -11.16
N LYS A 18 -7.32 5.61 -11.51
CA LYS A 18 -6.59 6.86 -11.30
C LYS A 18 -6.38 7.15 -9.82
N LEU A 19 -7.41 6.93 -9.01
CA LEU A 19 -7.33 7.16 -7.58
C LEU A 19 -6.33 6.20 -6.92
N VAL A 20 -6.43 4.90 -7.19
CA VAL A 20 -5.53 3.90 -6.61
C VAL A 20 -4.08 4.15 -7.05
N LYS A 21 -3.86 4.46 -8.33
CA LYS A 21 -2.53 4.81 -8.83
C LYS A 21 -1.95 6.01 -8.11
N ARG A 22 -2.73 7.06 -7.93
CA ARG A 22 -2.30 8.27 -7.21
C ARG A 22 -1.93 7.97 -5.76
N LEU A 23 -2.78 7.19 -5.07
CA LEU A 23 -2.54 6.85 -3.66
C LEU A 23 -1.30 5.98 -3.49
N LEU A 24 -1.10 4.99 -4.34
CA LEU A 24 0.12 4.17 -4.33
C LEU A 24 1.37 5.02 -4.61
N GLY A 25 1.27 5.96 -5.53
CA GLY A 25 2.36 6.90 -5.80
C GLY A 25 2.68 7.79 -4.60
N SER A 26 1.67 8.24 -3.85
CA SER A 26 1.89 9.04 -2.63
C SER A 26 2.60 8.24 -1.53
N ALA A 27 2.43 6.92 -1.52
CA ALA A 27 3.15 6.03 -0.60
C ALA A 27 4.61 5.78 -1.03
N GLY A 28 5.02 6.24 -2.20
CA GLY A 28 6.38 6.09 -2.71
C GLY A 28 6.55 4.93 -3.70
N PHE A 29 5.49 4.25 -4.08
CA PHE A 29 5.57 3.15 -5.05
C PHE A 29 5.53 3.66 -6.49
N TYR A 30 6.22 2.94 -7.36
CA TYR A 30 6.02 3.03 -8.80
C TYR A 30 4.82 2.19 -9.19
N VAL A 31 4.02 2.69 -10.12
CA VAL A 31 2.80 2.01 -10.57
C VAL A 31 2.83 1.92 -12.09
N ASP A 32 2.76 0.70 -12.60
CA ASP A 32 2.55 0.45 -14.03
C ASP A 32 1.07 0.17 -14.26
N GLU A 33 0.54 0.72 -15.36
CA GLU A 33 -0.82 0.45 -15.79
C GLU A 33 -0.85 0.08 -17.27
N TRP A 34 -1.76 -0.82 -17.61
CA TRP A 34 -1.97 -1.22 -19.00
C TRP A 34 -3.41 -1.69 -19.19
N ASN A 35 -3.79 -1.85 -20.44
CA ASN A 35 -5.10 -2.35 -20.81
C ASN A 35 -4.95 -3.76 -21.39
N ASP A 36 -5.68 -4.71 -20.82
CA ASP A 36 -5.75 -6.09 -21.28
C ASP A 36 -7.17 -6.40 -21.76
N ASN A 37 -7.39 -6.33 -23.08
CA ASN A 37 -8.67 -6.60 -23.72
C ASN A 37 -9.83 -5.75 -23.14
N GLY A 38 -9.59 -4.47 -22.89
CA GLY A 38 -10.58 -3.57 -22.33
C GLY A 38 -10.59 -3.49 -20.80
N LYS A 39 -9.79 -4.30 -20.12
CA LYS A 39 -9.65 -4.28 -18.68
C LYS A 39 -8.40 -3.52 -18.26
N GLU A 40 -8.57 -2.48 -17.44
CA GLU A 40 -7.45 -1.73 -16.90
C GLU A 40 -6.79 -2.53 -15.79
N CYS A 41 -5.47 -2.73 -15.90
CA CYS A 41 -4.67 -3.48 -14.94
C CYS A 41 -3.61 -2.58 -14.33
N LEU A 42 -3.30 -2.84 -13.07
CA LEU A 42 -2.24 -2.18 -12.31
C LEU A 42 -1.28 -3.21 -11.73
N CYS A 43 -0.02 -2.81 -11.56
CA CYS A 43 0.88 -3.41 -10.58
C CYS A 43 1.71 -2.30 -9.94
N PHE A 44 2.23 -2.55 -8.74
CA PHE A 44 3.09 -1.59 -8.07
C PHE A 44 4.35 -2.26 -7.54
N TYR A 45 5.42 -1.48 -7.44
CA TYR A 45 6.71 -1.98 -7.04
C TYR A 45 7.58 -0.86 -6.48
N ASP A 46 8.61 -1.26 -5.75
CA ASP A 46 9.69 -0.39 -5.34
C ASP A 46 10.99 -1.19 -5.27
N ASN A 47 12.03 -0.70 -5.91
CA ASN A 47 13.37 -1.28 -5.90
C ASN A 47 14.44 -0.30 -5.42
N GLU A 48 14.04 0.87 -4.95
CA GLU A 48 14.93 1.95 -4.51
C GLU A 48 14.95 2.12 -2.99
N ASP A 49 14.34 1.19 -2.25
CA ASP A 49 14.27 1.22 -0.79
C ASP A 49 13.58 2.49 -0.24
N SER A 50 12.59 2.99 -0.97
CA SER A 50 11.88 4.22 -0.63
C SER A 50 10.46 4.00 -0.12
N ALA A 51 9.91 2.80 -0.27
CA ALA A 51 8.56 2.47 0.16
C ALA A 51 8.50 1.07 0.77
N TYR A 52 7.70 0.93 1.80
CA TYR A 52 7.53 -0.31 2.55
C TYR A 52 6.05 -0.63 2.72
N LEU A 53 5.72 -1.92 2.82
CA LEU A 53 4.34 -2.37 3.00
C LEU A 53 3.80 -2.12 4.41
N CYS A 54 4.68 -2.10 5.41
CA CYS A 54 4.25 -1.82 6.77
C CYS A 54 3.85 -0.35 6.93
N ASP A 55 2.86 -0.10 7.78
CA ASP A 55 2.39 1.24 8.16
C ASP A 55 1.85 2.09 7.00
N MET A 56 1.25 1.46 5.98
CA MET A 56 0.55 2.18 4.92
C MET A 56 -0.81 2.65 5.41
N ASN A 57 -0.88 3.92 5.76
CA ASN A 57 -2.09 4.54 6.30
C ASN A 57 -2.70 5.49 5.27
N LEU A 58 -3.96 5.29 4.97
CA LEU A 58 -4.73 6.19 4.12
C LEU A 58 -5.36 7.28 4.95
N VAL A 59 -5.06 8.52 4.61
CA VAL A 59 -5.65 9.70 5.23
C VAL A 59 -6.86 10.15 4.41
N TYR A 60 -7.98 10.35 5.09
CA TYR A 60 -9.21 10.92 4.54
C TYR A 60 -9.40 12.34 5.07
N TYR A 61 -9.99 13.18 4.26
CA TYR A 61 -10.53 14.46 4.71
C TYR A 61 -12.00 14.54 4.32
N ASN A 62 -12.87 14.63 5.32
CA ASN A 62 -14.32 14.67 5.14
C ASN A 62 -14.81 13.54 4.20
N GLY A 63 -14.31 12.32 4.41
CA GLY A 63 -14.64 11.15 3.61
C GLY A 63 -13.95 11.05 2.25
N ILE A 64 -13.10 12.01 1.89
CA ILE A 64 -12.37 12.01 0.62
C ILE A 64 -10.98 11.40 0.84
N PRO A 65 -10.59 10.34 0.10
CA PRO A 65 -9.24 9.78 0.19
C PRO A 65 -8.20 10.78 -0.33
N ILE A 66 -7.21 11.11 0.48
CA ILE A 66 -6.24 12.18 0.19
C ILE A 66 -4.86 11.62 -0.14
N VAL A 67 -4.23 10.92 0.80
CA VAL A 67 -2.83 10.51 0.69
C VAL A 67 -2.58 9.24 1.50
N VAL A 68 -1.65 8.41 1.04
CA VAL A 68 -1.14 7.28 1.83
C VAL A 68 0.23 7.68 2.38
N THR A 69 0.42 7.52 3.67
CA THR A 69 1.67 7.84 4.35
C THR A 69 2.02 6.77 5.38
N ALA A 70 3.32 6.54 5.56
CA ALA A 70 3.83 5.69 6.62
C ALA A 70 3.98 6.47 7.94
N ASP A 71 4.01 7.79 7.88
CA ASP A 71 4.26 8.65 9.04
C ASP A 71 3.05 9.55 9.34
N TYR A 72 2.45 9.34 10.51
CA TYR A 72 1.35 10.16 11.00
C TYR A 72 1.76 11.56 11.45
N ASN A 73 3.06 11.80 11.62
CA ASN A 73 3.57 13.02 12.25
C ASN A 73 3.92 14.11 11.26
N ASP A 74 3.76 13.87 9.96
CA ASP A 74 4.02 14.88 8.94
C ASP A 74 2.74 15.61 8.56
N ASP A 75 2.25 16.45 9.49
CA ASP A 75 1.03 17.24 9.31
C ASP A 75 1.13 18.18 8.11
N GLU A 76 2.33 18.67 7.79
CA GLU A 76 2.52 19.59 6.67
C GLU A 76 2.20 18.93 5.32
N ASP A 77 2.68 17.71 5.10
CA ASP A 77 2.39 16.97 3.86
C ASP A 77 0.91 16.62 3.75
N ILE A 78 0.28 16.27 4.88
CA ILE A 78 -1.15 15.98 4.93
C ILE A 78 -1.96 17.24 4.58
N TYR A 79 -1.62 18.39 5.12
CA TYR A 79 -2.31 19.65 4.87
C TYR A 79 -2.14 20.10 3.42
N GLN A 80 -0.96 19.94 2.85
CA GLN A 80 -0.73 20.21 1.42
C GLN A 80 -1.58 19.32 0.53
N ALA A 81 -1.68 18.04 0.86
CA ALA A 81 -2.51 17.09 0.10
C ALA A 81 -4.00 17.43 0.23
N ILE A 82 -4.47 17.86 1.40
CA ILE A 82 -5.86 18.30 1.59
C ILE A 82 -6.15 19.53 0.72
N GLU A 83 -5.24 20.49 0.71
CA GLU A 83 -5.40 21.68 -0.14
C GLU A 83 -5.47 21.30 -1.62
N GLU A 84 -4.60 20.42 -2.07
CA GLU A 84 -4.53 20.00 -3.47
C GLU A 84 -5.76 19.19 -3.91
N TYR A 85 -6.15 18.20 -3.13
CA TYR A 85 -7.17 17.20 -3.55
C TYR A 85 -8.56 17.45 -2.99
N ALA A 86 -8.71 18.04 -1.83
CA ALA A 86 -10.00 18.42 -1.26
C ALA A 86 -10.37 19.88 -1.52
N LYS A 87 -9.44 20.69 -2.06
CA LYS A 87 -9.64 22.09 -2.39
C LYS A 87 -10.01 22.95 -1.18
N VAL A 88 -9.45 22.62 -0.03
CA VAL A 88 -9.63 23.36 1.24
C VAL A 88 -8.32 24.06 1.57
N LYS A 89 -8.36 25.37 1.79
CA LYS A 89 -7.17 26.14 2.18
C LYS A 89 -6.67 25.70 3.55
N GLU A 90 -5.35 25.76 3.75
CA GLU A 90 -4.72 25.32 4.99
C GLU A 90 -5.37 25.95 6.23
N GLU A 91 -5.64 27.25 6.19
CA GLU A 91 -6.28 27.96 7.30
C GLU A 91 -7.73 27.55 7.58
N ASP A 92 -8.40 26.90 6.62
CA ASP A 92 -9.78 26.44 6.71
C ASP A 92 -9.91 24.95 7.02
N ILE A 93 -8.78 24.23 7.17
CA ILE A 93 -8.80 22.80 7.47
C ILE A 93 -9.33 22.56 8.87
N ASP A 94 -10.39 21.75 8.96
CA ASP A 94 -10.93 21.24 10.22
C ASP A 94 -10.27 19.91 10.56
N GLU A 95 -9.44 19.89 11.57
CA GLU A 95 -8.72 18.69 12.02
C GLU A 95 -9.65 17.55 12.42
N ASP A 96 -10.86 17.86 12.89
CA ASP A 96 -11.85 16.85 13.26
C ASP A 96 -12.36 16.05 12.05
N LEU A 97 -12.18 16.57 10.84
CA LEU A 97 -12.54 15.88 9.59
C LEU A 97 -11.43 15.00 9.00
N ILE A 98 -10.25 15.01 9.64
CA ILE A 98 -9.13 14.18 9.22
C ILE A 98 -9.27 12.81 9.91
N GLU A 99 -9.35 11.76 9.09
CA GLU A 99 -9.43 10.37 9.57
C GLU A 99 -8.35 9.54 8.90
N THR A 100 -7.94 8.46 9.55
CA THR A 100 -6.97 7.52 9.00
C THR A 100 -7.52 6.10 9.01
N GLN A 101 -7.12 5.33 8.02
CA GLN A 101 -7.50 3.93 7.89
C GLN A 101 -6.33 3.16 7.27
N ASP A 102 -6.22 1.88 7.59
CA ASP A 102 -5.31 0.98 6.88
C ASP A 102 -5.63 0.98 5.38
N PHE A 103 -4.62 1.26 4.55
CA PHE A 103 -4.79 1.34 3.10
C PHE A 103 -5.33 0.03 2.50
N PHE A 104 -4.96 -1.12 3.06
CA PHE A 104 -5.43 -2.41 2.55
C PHE A 104 -6.94 -2.60 2.72
N ILE A 105 -7.53 -2.03 3.75
CA ILE A 105 -9.00 -2.01 3.92
C ILE A 105 -9.66 -1.23 2.78
N PHE A 106 -9.12 -0.07 2.47
CA PHE A 106 -9.59 0.72 1.32
C PHE A 106 -9.42 -0.05 0.01
N LEU A 107 -8.25 -0.67 -0.20
CA LEU A 107 -7.98 -1.42 -1.42
C LEU A 107 -8.98 -2.57 -1.61
N GLN A 108 -9.42 -3.23 -0.54
CA GLN A 108 -10.48 -4.23 -0.61
C GLN A 108 -11.77 -3.67 -1.22
N THR A 109 -12.13 -2.43 -0.90
CA THR A 109 -13.33 -1.78 -1.45
C THR A 109 -13.18 -1.44 -2.93
N GLN A 110 -11.97 -1.34 -3.43
CA GLN A 110 -11.65 -0.97 -4.80
C GLN A 110 -11.50 -2.16 -5.75
N LEU A 111 -11.24 -3.36 -5.24
CA LEU A 111 -11.04 -4.53 -6.08
C LEU A 111 -12.29 -4.88 -6.88
N LEU A 112 -12.12 -5.19 -8.15
CA LEU A 112 -13.17 -5.76 -8.98
C LEU A 112 -13.44 -7.22 -8.58
N ASP A 113 -14.59 -7.74 -8.96
CA ASP A 113 -14.97 -9.11 -8.67
C ASP A 113 -13.96 -10.11 -9.22
N GLY A 114 -13.55 -11.05 -8.36
CA GLY A 114 -12.56 -12.07 -8.71
C GLY A 114 -11.10 -11.62 -8.65
N GLU A 115 -10.85 -10.35 -8.37
CA GLU A 115 -9.49 -9.84 -8.24
C GLU A 115 -8.90 -10.08 -6.86
N ALA A 116 -7.58 -10.27 -6.83
CA ALA A 116 -6.79 -10.37 -5.62
C ALA A 116 -5.46 -9.65 -5.80
N VAL A 117 -4.98 -9.03 -4.75
CA VAL A 117 -3.63 -8.45 -4.71
C VAL A 117 -2.74 -9.37 -3.89
N GLN A 118 -1.60 -9.70 -4.45
CA GLN A 118 -0.53 -10.40 -3.75
C GLN A 118 0.72 -9.54 -3.88
N VAL A 119 1.21 -9.05 -2.77
CA VAL A 119 2.40 -8.21 -2.77
C VAL A 119 3.43 -8.79 -1.82
N THR A 120 4.68 -8.81 -2.25
CA THR A 120 5.80 -9.33 -1.47
C THR A 120 6.80 -8.21 -1.19
N GLU A 121 7.40 -8.28 -0.02
CA GLU A 121 8.53 -7.44 0.36
C GLU A 121 9.67 -8.36 0.78
N VAL A 122 10.78 -8.29 0.08
CA VAL A 122 11.99 -9.06 0.37
C VAL A 122 13.11 -8.09 0.66
N GLY A 123 13.73 -8.23 1.82
CA GLY A 123 14.78 -7.34 2.25
C GLY A 123 15.99 -8.06 2.83
N HIS A 124 17.10 -7.35 2.90
CA HIS A 124 18.32 -7.84 3.51
C HIS A 124 19.16 -6.72 4.09
N GLU A 125 19.95 -7.07 5.08
CA GLU A 125 20.99 -6.21 5.64
C GLU A 125 22.32 -6.95 5.52
N GLY A 126 22.99 -6.78 4.37
CA GLY A 126 24.19 -7.53 4.04
C GLY A 126 23.95 -9.04 4.05
N LEU A 127 24.93 -9.80 4.54
CA LEU A 127 24.84 -11.26 4.67
C LEU A 127 24.27 -11.71 6.02
N ARG A 128 23.97 -10.76 6.91
CA ARG A 128 23.59 -11.08 8.30
C ARG A 128 22.10 -11.27 8.50
N TYR A 129 21.31 -10.65 7.64
CA TYR A 129 19.89 -10.53 7.89
C TYR A 129 19.11 -10.54 6.58
N GLN A 130 18.15 -11.41 6.51
CA GLN A 130 17.20 -11.46 5.39
C GLN A 130 15.79 -11.52 5.96
N SER A 131 14.87 -10.82 5.30
CA SER A 131 13.46 -10.90 5.63
C SER A 131 12.65 -11.12 4.37
N GLY A 132 11.52 -11.73 4.53
CA GLY A 132 10.53 -11.88 3.48
C GLY A 132 9.15 -11.88 4.10
N CYS A 133 8.30 -11.00 3.65
CA CYS A 133 6.91 -10.96 4.05
C CYS A 133 6.04 -10.64 2.84
N GLY A 134 4.76 -10.78 3.00
CA GLY A 134 3.82 -10.44 1.96
C GLY A 134 2.44 -10.20 2.55
N VAL A 135 1.58 -9.64 1.74
CA VAL A 135 0.17 -9.48 2.06
C VAL A 135 -0.66 -9.94 0.87
N ALA A 136 -1.67 -10.72 1.14
CA ALA A 136 -2.69 -11.11 0.17
C ALA A 136 -4.00 -10.43 0.52
N ILE A 137 -4.62 -9.79 -0.45
CA ILE A 137 -5.81 -8.96 -0.25
C ILE A 137 -6.88 -9.42 -1.23
N THR A 138 -8.05 -9.73 -0.70
CA THR A 138 -9.26 -9.98 -1.48
C THR A 138 -10.35 -9.02 -1.03
N LYS A 139 -11.49 -8.99 -1.69
CA LYS A 139 -12.63 -8.19 -1.25
C LYS A 139 -13.09 -8.48 0.18
N ASN A 140 -12.88 -9.71 0.64
CA ASN A 140 -13.45 -10.19 1.90
C ASN A 140 -12.45 -10.19 3.06
N LYS A 141 -11.16 -10.31 2.77
CA LYS A 141 -10.14 -10.48 3.79
C LYS A 141 -8.77 -10.10 3.25
N TYR A 142 -7.90 -9.59 4.11
CA TYR A 142 -6.47 -9.55 3.83
C TYR A 142 -5.69 -10.21 4.96
N GLN A 143 -4.51 -10.73 4.63
CA GLN A 143 -3.66 -11.44 5.58
C GLN A 143 -2.20 -11.19 5.28
N TRP A 144 -1.42 -10.96 6.33
CA TRP A 144 0.03 -10.90 6.26
C TRP A 144 0.63 -12.29 6.38
N PHE A 145 1.74 -12.49 5.65
CA PHE A 145 2.52 -13.72 5.67
C PHE A 145 3.97 -13.36 5.96
N ASP A 146 4.59 -14.13 6.87
CA ASP A 146 6.01 -14.05 7.16
C ASP A 146 6.67 -15.33 6.64
N LEU A 147 7.65 -15.19 5.73
CA LEU A 147 8.27 -16.34 5.06
C LEU A 147 8.95 -17.29 6.07
N LYS A 148 9.70 -16.75 7.01
CA LYS A 148 10.39 -17.58 8.03
C LYS A 148 9.39 -18.32 8.91
N ARG A 149 8.32 -17.64 9.32
CA ARG A 149 7.26 -18.24 10.14
C ARG A 149 6.58 -19.38 9.38
N GLU A 150 6.23 -19.17 8.12
CA GLU A 150 5.58 -20.20 7.31
C GLU A 150 6.51 -21.41 7.08
N MET A 151 7.79 -21.18 6.85
CA MET A 151 8.77 -22.27 6.73
C MET A 151 8.92 -23.02 8.04
N GLN A 152 8.99 -22.35 9.19
CA GLN A 152 9.10 -22.98 10.50
C GLN A 152 7.86 -23.82 10.82
N LYS A 153 6.68 -23.31 10.49
CA LYS A 153 5.43 -24.06 10.64
C LYS A 153 5.45 -25.37 9.85
N PHE A 154 5.91 -25.33 8.61
CA PHE A 154 6.07 -26.53 7.79
C PHE A 154 7.03 -27.54 8.44
N VAL A 155 8.17 -27.06 8.94
CA VAL A 155 9.16 -27.91 9.64
C VAL A 155 8.52 -28.57 10.87
N ASP A 156 7.85 -27.79 11.71
CA ASP A 156 7.22 -28.30 12.95
C ASP A 156 6.14 -29.36 12.67
N GLU A 157 5.42 -29.22 11.56
CA GLU A 157 4.35 -30.16 11.18
C GLU A 157 4.89 -31.45 10.52
N ASN A 158 6.15 -31.47 10.06
CA ASN A 158 6.70 -32.55 9.25
C ASN A 158 7.97 -33.20 9.82
N VAL A 159 8.40 -32.79 11.01
CA VAL A 159 9.57 -33.41 11.67
C VAL A 159 9.17 -34.39 12.75
#